data_a3f375e06b905c285d3bd791796c2c81
#
_entry.id   a3f375e06b905c285d3bd791796c2c81
#
_cell.length_a   1.000
_cell.length_b   1.000
_cell.length_c   1.000
_cell.angle_alpha   90.00
_cell.angle_beta   90.00
_cell.angle_gamma   90.00
#
_symmetry.space_group_name_H-M   'P 1'
#
loop_
_entity.id
_entity.type
_entity.pdbx_description
1 polymer ?
#
loop_
_entity_poly.entity_id
_entity_poly.type
_entity_poly.pdbx_seq_one_letter_code
_entity_poly.pdbx_strand_id
1 'polypeptide(L)'
;MAHAPALRFARPSLAFTLIALCLALAGCGINTIPTYEQNAKAAWSEVLNQYKRRADLIPNLVETVKGFADQERTVLTDVVEARAKATQVQVNIPPDILTNPEAMQKFQEAQSQLGGALGRLLAVVERYPDIKSGQNFLALQSEIEGTENRIARARNLYITSVRDYNTELTTFPGRIWRSVMYPSAKEMATFDIAADEMKTPKVDFSKPK
;
A
#
# COMPACT_ATOMS: atom_id res chain seq x y z
N MET A 1 -71.52 -1.17 41.92
CA MET A 1 -70.75 -2.20 41.16
C MET A 1 -70.18 -1.54 39.91
N ALA A 2 -68.90 -1.19 39.97
CA ALA A 2 -68.24 -0.48 38.88
C ALA A 2 -67.40 -1.51 38.09
N HIS A 3 -67.72 -1.68 36.78
CA HIS A 3 -66.97 -2.50 35.86
C HIS A 3 -65.73 -1.70 35.38
N ALA A 4 -64.57 -2.18 35.76
CA ALA A 4 -63.29 -1.69 35.20
C ALA A 4 -63.09 -2.22 33.79
N PRO A 5 -62.69 -1.38 32.77
CA PRO A 5 -62.39 -1.87 31.44
C PRO A 5 -61.03 -2.56 31.45
N ALA A 6 -60.98 -3.84 31.06
CA ALA A 6 -59.76 -4.60 30.85
C ALA A 6 -58.99 -4.02 29.63
N LEU A 7 -57.82 -3.41 29.87
CA LEU A 7 -56.85 -3.03 28.86
C LEU A 7 -56.37 -4.28 28.11
N ARG A 8 -56.89 -4.51 26.90
CA ARG A 8 -56.39 -5.51 25.97
C ARG A 8 -55.08 -5.01 25.41
N PHE A 9 -53.93 -5.44 25.98
CA PHE A 9 -52.65 -5.33 25.32
C PHE A 9 -52.70 -6.14 24.03
N ALA A 10 -52.77 -5.44 22.89
CA ALA A 10 -52.64 -6.04 21.58
C ALA A 10 -51.28 -6.73 21.52
N ARG A 11 -51.27 -8.08 21.42
CA ARG A 11 -50.04 -8.86 21.17
C ARG A 11 -49.50 -8.40 19.83
N PRO A 12 -48.26 -7.88 19.75
CA PRO A 12 -47.65 -7.53 18.47
C PRO A 12 -47.73 -8.78 17.59
N SER A 13 -48.27 -8.62 16.38
CA SER A 13 -48.42 -9.77 15.47
C SER A 13 -47.00 -10.34 15.19
N LEU A 14 -46.87 -11.65 15.09
CA LEU A 14 -45.62 -12.36 14.81
C LEU A 14 -44.91 -11.74 13.59
N ALA A 15 -45.68 -11.22 12.63
CA ALA A 15 -45.17 -10.49 11.48
C ALA A 15 -44.44 -9.20 11.85
N PHE A 16 -44.90 -8.41 12.83
CA PHE A 16 -44.28 -7.18 13.25
C PHE A 16 -42.94 -7.45 13.98
N THR A 17 -42.89 -8.48 14.82
CA THR A 17 -41.66 -8.93 15.48
C THR A 17 -40.63 -9.48 14.48
N LEU A 18 -41.08 -10.21 13.47
CA LEU A 18 -40.19 -10.70 12.39
C LEU A 18 -39.62 -9.54 11.57
N ILE A 19 -40.47 -8.55 11.18
CA ILE A 19 -40.02 -7.35 10.46
C ILE A 19 -39.03 -6.53 11.30
N ALA A 20 -39.30 -6.32 12.60
CA ALA A 20 -38.41 -5.61 13.48
C ALA A 20 -37.08 -6.34 13.67
N LEU A 21 -37.07 -7.66 13.73
CA LEU A 21 -35.87 -8.49 13.81
C LEU A 21 -35.07 -8.42 12.50
N CYS A 22 -35.73 -8.48 11.34
CA CYS A 22 -35.10 -8.32 10.03
C CYS A 22 -34.47 -6.93 9.87
N LEU A 23 -35.14 -5.86 10.33
CA LEU A 23 -34.61 -4.50 10.30
C LEU A 23 -33.43 -4.33 11.26
N ALA A 24 -33.44 -4.96 12.44
CA ALA A 24 -32.34 -4.93 13.38
C ALA A 24 -31.08 -5.67 12.82
N LEU A 25 -31.28 -6.80 12.14
CA LEU A 25 -30.22 -7.55 11.48
C LEU A 25 -29.67 -6.83 10.23
N ALA A 26 -30.50 -6.08 9.51
CA ALA A 26 -30.11 -5.28 8.35
C ALA A 26 -29.22 -4.08 8.74
N GLY A 27 -29.29 -3.58 9.99
CA GLY A 27 -28.41 -2.50 10.49
C GLY A 27 -26.95 -2.91 10.69
N CYS A 28 -26.67 -4.21 10.81
CA CYS A 28 -25.31 -4.73 10.93
C CYS A 28 -24.60 -4.70 9.57
N GLY A 29 -23.86 -3.65 9.27
CA GLY A 29 -23.07 -3.59 8.03
C GLY A 29 -23.13 -2.26 7.29
N ILE A 30 -24.02 -1.35 7.67
CA ILE A 30 -24.14 -0.05 7.02
C ILE A 30 -22.85 0.76 7.04
N ASN A 31 -22.06 0.64 8.09
CA ASN A 31 -20.80 1.36 8.26
C ASN A 31 -19.56 0.57 7.78
N THR A 32 -19.72 -0.63 7.24
CA THR A 32 -18.59 -1.49 6.84
C THR A 32 -17.82 -0.86 5.68
N ILE A 33 -18.54 -0.34 4.67
CA ILE A 33 -17.92 0.34 3.50
C ILE A 33 -17.04 1.51 3.94
N PRO A 34 -17.52 2.53 4.69
CA PRO A 34 -16.67 3.63 5.11
C PRO A 34 -15.54 3.18 6.06
N THR A 35 -15.76 2.16 6.88
CA THR A 35 -14.71 1.60 7.74
C THR A 35 -13.58 1.00 6.92
N TYR A 36 -13.88 0.14 5.95
CA TYR A 36 -12.87 -0.45 5.08
C TYR A 36 -12.20 0.59 4.19
N GLU A 37 -12.93 1.60 3.73
CA GLU A 37 -12.36 2.73 3.00
C GLU A 37 -11.28 3.46 3.83
N GLN A 38 -11.58 3.76 5.09
CA GLN A 38 -10.62 4.41 5.99
C GLN A 38 -9.42 3.51 6.29
N ASN A 39 -9.62 2.21 6.45
CA ASN A 39 -8.52 1.25 6.65
C ASN A 39 -7.59 1.22 5.43
N ALA A 40 -8.14 1.21 4.21
CA ALA A 40 -7.35 1.25 2.99
C ALA A 40 -6.56 2.57 2.85
N LYS A 41 -7.19 3.70 3.17
CA LYS A 41 -6.53 5.02 3.19
C LYS A 41 -5.41 5.09 4.23
N ALA A 42 -5.63 4.56 5.43
CA ALA A 42 -4.61 4.50 6.48
C ALA A 42 -3.42 3.61 6.06
N ALA A 43 -3.70 2.44 5.48
CA ALA A 43 -2.67 1.55 4.96
C ALA A 43 -1.88 2.20 3.80
N TRP A 44 -2.54 2.95 2.92
CA TRP A 44 -1.87 3.74 1.88
C TRP A 44 -0.94 4.80 2.46
N SER A 45 -1.39 5.52 3.49
CA SER A 45 -0.55 6.52 4.17
C SER A 45 0.72 5.88 4.76
N GLU A 46 0.62 4.67 5.30
CA GLU A 46 1.80 3.92 5.77
C GLU A 46 2.74 3.56 4.62
N VAL A 47 2.22 3.15 3.47
CA VAL A 47 3.04 2.92 2.26
C VAL A 47 3.83 4.18 1.90
N LEU A 48 3.17 5.35 1.84
CA LEU A 48 3.82 6.62 1.53
C LEU A 48 4.91 6.99 2.54
N ASN A 49 4.65 6.78 3.84
CA ASN A 49 5.62 7.04 4.91
C ASN A 49 6.89 6.19 4.73
N GLN A 50 6.76 4.92 4.41
CA GLN A 50 7.91 4.05 4.22
C GLN A 50 8.71 4.41 2.95
N TYR A 51 8.05 4.77 1.85
CA TYR A 51 8.73 5.26 0.65
C TYR A 51 9.45 6.59 0.90
N LYS A 52 8.82 7.51 1.66
CA LYS A 52 9.47 8.75 2.06
C LYS A 52 10.73 8.47 2.89
N ARG A 53 10.64 7.58 3.89
CA ARG A 53 11.80 7.19 4.72
C ARG A 53 12.94 6.66 3.84
N ARG A 54 12.65 5.81 2.85
CA ARG A 54 13.66 5.34 1.90
C ARG A 54 14.32 6.49 1.15
N ALA A 55 13.53 7.43 0.62
CA ALA A 55 14.05 8.58 -0.11
C ALA A 55 14.89 9.52 0.77
N ASP A 56 14.58 9.62 2.05
CA ASP A 56 15.30 10.46 3.02
C ASP A 56 16.67 9.86 3.42
N LEU A 57 16.86 8.54 3.28
CA LEU A 57 18.16 7.88 3.56
C LEU A 57 19.18 8.03 2.42
N ILE A 58 18.72 8.27 1.19
CA ILE A 58 19.58 8.27 -0.01
C ILE A 58 20.67 9.35 0.02
N PRO A 59 20.41 10.61 0.42
CA PRO A 59 21.48 11.62 0.48
C PRO A 59 22.66 11.19 1.37
N ASN A 60 22.35 10.59 2.52
CA ASN A 60 23.37 10.12 3.45
C ASN A 60 24.16 8.93 2.86
N LEU A 61 23.47 8.03 2.16
CA LEU A 61 24.13 6.92 1.45
C LEU A 61 25.07 7.45 0.37
N VAL A 62 24.62 8.36 -0.49
CA VAL A 62 25.42 8.96 -1.56
C VAL A 62 26.65 9.67 -0.99
N GLU A 63 26.50 10.44 0.10
CA GLU A 63 27.62 11.11 0.74
C GLU A 63 28.63 10.10 1.33
N THR A 64 28.15 9.01 1.93
CA THR A 64 29.00 7.96 2.50
C THR A 64 29.85 7.24 1.44
N VAL A 65 29.30 7.06 0.23
CA VAL A 65 29.98 6.37 -0.87
C VAL A 65 30.69 7.31 -1.84
N LYS A 66 30.77 8.59 -1.54
CA LYS A 66 31.38 9.62 -2.38
C LYS A 66 32.87 9.34 -2.69
N GLY A 67 33.56 8.54 -1.87
CA GLY A 67 34.97 8.19 -2.06
C GLY A 67 35.26 7.47 -3.39
N PHE A 68 34.25 6.89 -4.08
CA PHE A 68 34.43 6.31 -5.42
C PHE A 68 33.72 7.07 -6.54
N ALA A 69 33.27 8.31 -6.27
CA ALA A 69 32.45 9.08 -7.21
C ALA A 69 33.13 9.34 -8.57
N ASP A 70 34.46 9.40 -8.59
CA ASP A 70 35.19 9.61 -9.84
C ASP A 70 35.15 8.39 -10.76
N GLN A 71 35.13 7.18 -10.22
CA GLN A 71 35.06 5.92 -10.97
C GLN A 71 33.62 5.51 -11.31
N GLU A 72 32.64 5.84 -10.43
CA GLU A 72 31.26 5.33 -10.51
C GLU A 72 30.23 6.47 -10.60
N ARG A 73 30.61 7.58 -11.23
CA ARG A 73 29.76 8.80 -11.35
C ARG A 73 28.38 8.51 -11.91
N THR A 74 28.29 7.65 -12.93
CA THR A 74 27.02 7.29 -13.58
C THR A 74 26.05 6.64 -12.59
N VAL A 75 26.52 5.69 -11.79
CA VAL A 75 25.67 4.97 -10.82
C VAL A 75 25.16 5.90 -9.74
N LEU A 76 25.99 6.82 -9.25
CA LEU A 76 25.57 7.83 -8.28
C LEU A 76 24.56 8.80 -8.86
N THR A 77 24.76 9.26 -10.10
CA THR A 77 23.83 10.13 -10.82
C THR A 77 22.48 9.44 -10.98
N ASP A 78 22.46 8.17 -11.45
CA ASP A 78 21.26 7.37 -11.61
C ASP A 78 20.41 7.30 -10.32
N VAL A 79 21.08 7.13 -9.16
CA VAL A 79 20.39 7.07 -7.85
C VAL A 79 19.79 8.42 -7.49
N VAL A 80 20.52 9.52 -7.70
CA VAL A 80 20.04 10.88 -7.40
C VAL A 80 18.87 11.25 -8.30
N GLU A 81 18.94 10.94 -9.60
CA GLU A 81 17.87 11.20 -10.57
C GLU A 81 16.62 10.35 -10.27
N ALA A 82 16.81 9.05 -10.00
CA ALA A 82 15.70 8.16 -9.66
C ALA A 82 15.02 8.60 -8.35
N ARG A 83 15.79 9.06 -7.35
CA ARG A 83 15.26 9.65 -6.13
C ARG A 83 14.43 10.90 -6.42
N ALA A 84 14.97 11.83 -7.22
CA ALA A 84 14.28 13.06 -7.57
C ALA A 84 12.93 12.75 -8.26
N LYS A 85 12.91 11.82 -9.22
CA LYS A 85 11.71 11.37 -9.92
C LYS A 85 10.69 10.73 -8.99
N ALA A 86 11.13 9.81 -8.12
CA ALA A 86 10.26 9.13 -7.17
C ALA A 86 9.64 10.12 -6.16
N THR A 87 10.43 11.08 -5.68
CA THR A 87 9.96 12.15 -4.78
C THR A 87 8.98 13.08 -5.49
N GLN A 88 9.26 13.47 -6.73
CA GLN A 88 8.36 14.32 -7.53
C GLN A 88 7.00 13.65 -7.73
N VAL A 89 6.98 12.37 -8.08
CA VAL A 89 5.74 11.61 -8.25
C VAL A 89 5.00 11.50 -6.91
N GLN A 90 5.70 11.30 -5.80
CA GLN A 90 5.10 11.21 -4.47
C GLN A 90 4.50 12.55 -4.00
N VAL A 91 5.14 13.68 -4.29
CA VAL A 91 4.63 15.01 -3.94
C VAL A 91 3.42 15.40 -4.79
N ASN A 92 3.40 14.99 -6.06
CA ASN A 92 2.33 15.30 -7.00
C ASN A 92 1.31 14.16 -7.15
N ILE A 93 1.08 13.37 -6.11
CA ILE A 93 0.07 12.31 -6.10
C ILE A 93 -1.33 12.95 -6.32
N PRO A 94 -2.07 12.53 -7.36
CA PRO A 94 -3.42 13.03 -7.58
C PRO A 94 -4.36 12.52 -6.47
N PRO A 95 -5.42 13.30 -6.11
CA PRO A 95 -6.35 12.92 -5.05
C PRO A 95 -7.08 11.60 -5.30
N ASP A 96 -7.20 11.20 -6.56
CA ASP A 96 -7.89 9.99 -7.00
C ASP A 96 -6.97 8.77 -7.19
N ILE A 97 -5.71 8.83 -6.74
CA ILE A 97 -4.72 7.76 -6.96
C ILE A 97 -5.23 6.37 -6.55
N LEU A 98 -6.02 6.30 -5.48
CA LEU A 98 -6.55 5.02 -4.99
C LEU A 98 -7.61 4.41 -5.91
N THR A 99 -8.22 5.20 -6.79
CA THR A 99 -9.24 4.75 -7.76
C THR A 99 -8.79 4.92 -9.22
N ASN A 100 -7.52 5.28 -9.43
CA ASN A 100 -6.93 5.53 -10.74
C ASN A 100 -5.74 4.57 -10.98
N PRO A 101 -5.96 3.47 -11.71
CA PRO A 101 -4.90 2.47 -11.97
C PRO A 101 -3.68 3.04 -12.68
N GLU A 102 -3.85 3.99 -13.61
CA GLU A 102 -2.73 4.60 -14.33
C GLU A 102 -1.84 5.45 -13.41
N ALA A 103 -2.45 6.23 -12.51
CA ALA A 103 -1.71 7.01 -11.52
C ALA A 103 -0.97 6.10 -10.54
N MET A 104 -1.61 5.01 -10.10
CA MET A 104 -1.02 3.99 -9.25
C MET A 104 0.17 3.32 -9.94
N GLN A 105 0.04 2.95 -11.23
CA GLN A 105 1.12 2.36 -12.00
C GLN A 105 2.33 3.30 -12.13
N LYS A 106 2.11 4.57 -12.49
CA LYS A 106 3.19 5.58 -12.57
C LYS A 106 3.93 5.74 -11.25
N PHE A 107 3.20 5.71 -10.14
CA PHE A 107 3.81 5.74 -8.81
C PHE A 107 4.68 4.49 -8.58
N GLN A 108 4.17 3.30 -8.88
CA GLN A 108 4.91 2.04 -8.74
C GLN A 108 6.17 2.01 -9.60
N GLU A 109 6.08 2.44 -10.86
CA GLU A 109 7.22 2.49 -11.78
C GLU A 109 8.34 3.40 -11.26
N ALA A 110 7.99 4.60 -10.76
CA ALA A 110 8.98 5.51 -10.20
C ALA A 110 9.67 4.94 -8.95
N GLN A 111 8.91 4.27 -8.09
CA GLN A 111 9.45 3.62 -6.88
C GLN A 111 10.31 2.39 -7.21
N SER A 112 9.93 1.61 -8.24
CA SER A 112 10.70 0.47 -8.74
C SER A 112 12.03 0.92 -9.37
N GLN A 113 12.02 2.00 -10.18
CA GLN A 113 13.24 2.57 -10.76
C GLN A 113 14.24 2.98 -9.66
N LEU A 114 13.76 3.60 -8.58
CA LEU A 114 14.60 3.96 -7.44
C LEU A 114 15.16 2.72 -6.74
N GLY A 115 14.34 1.69 -6.51
CA GLY A 115 14.79 0.42 -5.94
C GLY A 115 15.88 -0.24 -6.79
N GLY A 116 15.71 -0.27 -8.11
CA GLY A 116 16.70 -0.80 -9.05
C GLY A 116 18.00 0.01 -9.06
N ALA A 117 17.94 1.33 -9.00
CA ALA A 117 19.14 2.19 -8.91
C ALA A 117 19.91 1.94 -7.60
N LEU A 118 19.20 1.84 -6.48
CA LEU A 118 19.82 1.49 -5.17
C LEU A 118 20.47 0.11 -5.21
N GLY A 119 19.80 -0.89 -5.79
CA GLY A 119 20.37 -2.23 -5.93
C GLY A 119 21.68 -2.23 -6.75
N ARG A 120 21.74 -1.45 -7.84
CA ARG A 120 22.99 -1.28 -8.62
C ARG A 120 24.08 -0.60 -7.81
N LEU A 121 23.75 0.44 -7.04
CA LEU A 121 24.72 1.12 -6.19
C LEU A 121 25.31 0.17 -5.15
N LEU A 122 24.48 -0.59 -4.45
CA LEU A 122 24.93 -1.56 -3.45
C LEU A 122 25.83 -2.65 -4.07
N ALA A 123 25.48 -3.14 -5.27
CA ALA A 123 26.29 -4.11 -6.00
C ALA A 123 27.65 -3.54 -6.43
N VAL A 124 27.72 -2.25 -6.74
CA VAL A 124 29.00 -1.57 -7.07
C VAL A 124 29.90 -1.44 -5.84
N VAL A 125 29.32 -1.09 -4.68
CA VAL A 125 30.08 -0.92 -3.42
C VAL A 125 30.81 -2.20 -3.01
N GLU A 126 30.31 -3.38 -3.41
CA GLU A 126 30.99 -4.67 -3.16
C GLU A 126 32.42 -4.71 -3.71
N ARG A 127 32.76 -3.90 -4.72
CA ARG A 127 34.12 -3.78 -5.30
C ARG A 127 35.04 -2.84 -4.56
N TYR A 128 34.55 -2.14 -3.54
CA TYR A 128 35.26 -1.14 -2.75
C TYR A 128 35.30 -1.54 -1.27
N PRO A 129 36.21 -2.44 -0.85
CA PRO A 129 36.25 -3.00 0.50
C PRO A 129 36.39 -1.95 1.61
N ASP A 130 37.09 -0.86 1.35
CA ASP A 130 37.31 0.23 2.34
C ASP A 130 35.99 0.95 2.66
N ILE A 131 35.11 1.13 1.67
CA ILE A 131 33.80 1.75 1.85
C ILE A 131 32.81 0.73 2.45
N LYS A 132 32.80 -0.49 1.91
CA LYS A 132 31.93 -1.58 2.37
C LYS A 132 32.14 -1.88 3.86
N SER A 133 33.36 -1.85 4.36
CA SER A 133 33.68 -2.10 5.77
C SER A 133 33.43 -0.90 6.69
N GLY A 134 33.10 0.27 6.14
CA GLY A 134 32.85 1.49 6.90
C GLY A 134 31.59 1.37 7.77
N GLN A 135 31.71 1.70 9.06
CA GLN A 135 30.56 1.60 10.00
C GLN A 135 29.35 2.40 9.56
N ASN A 136 29.57 3.59 9.00
CA ASN A 136 28.47 4.44 8.51
C ASN A 136 27.73 3.79 7.31
N PHE A 137 28.48 3.15 6.39
CA PHE A 137 27.91 2.44 5.27
C PHE A 137 27.08 1.24 5.74
N LEU A 138 27.62 0.41 6.62
CA LEU A 138 26.94 -0.76 7.17
C LEU A 138 25.65 -0.39 7.91
N ALA A 139 25.69 0.70 8.68
CA ALA A 139 24.49 1.20 9.37
C ALA A 139 23.39 1.65 8.38
N LEU A 140 23.78 2.43 7.34
CA LEU A 140 22.85 2.89 6.31
C LEU A 140 22.31 1.75 5.45
N GLN A 141 23.14 0.78 5.08
CA GLN A 141 22.71 -0.43 4.37
C GLN A 141 21.66 -1.19 5.16
N SER A 142 21.92 -1.45 6.44
CA SER A 142 20.95 -2.12 7.34
C SER A 142 19.63 -1.34 7.46
N GLU A 143 19.72 0.00 7.51
CA GLU A 143 18.51 0.84 7.59
C GLU A 143 17.71 0.83 6.28
N ILE A 144 18.37 0.83 5.12
CA ILE A 144 17.72 0.69 3.80
C ILE A 144 17.06 -0.67 3.67
N GLU A 145 17.77 -1.76 3.98
CA GLU A 145 17.22 -3.13 3.95
C GLU A 145 16.02 -3.26 4.91
N GLY A 146 16.13 -2.71 6.12
CA GLY A 146 15.03 -2.65 7.07
C GLY A 146 13.83 -1.84 6.53
N THR A 147 14.09 -0.79 5.75
CA THR A 147 13.05 0.03 5.13
C THR A 147 12.36 -0.72 3.98
N GLU A 148 13.09 -1.46 3.14
CA GLU A 148 12.52 -2.32 2.09
C GLU A 148 11.59 -3.38 2.69
N ASN A 149 11.98 -4.00 3.80
CA ASN A 149 11.12 -4.94 4.52
C ASN A 149 9.84 -4.28 5.08
N ARG A 150 9.93 -3.02 5.53
CA ARG A 150 8.74 -2.26 5.96
C ARG A 150 7.85 -1.86 4.80
N ILE A 151 8.43 -1.47 3.66
CA ILE A 151 7.69 -1.20 2.42
C ILE A 151 6.92 -2.45 1.98
N ALA A 152 7.55 -3.61 1.96
CA ALA A 152 6.89 -4.86 1.59
C ALA A 152 5.69 -5.17 2.52
N ARG A 153 5.86 -5.01 3.84
CA ARG A 153 4.75 -5.20 4.81
C ARG A 153 3.63 -4.17 4.62
N ALA A 154 3.97 -2.89 4.44
CA ALA A 154 2.98 -1.84 4.22
C ALA A 154 2.19 -2.06 2.92
N ARG A 155 2.85 -2.48 1.83
CA ARG A 155 2.18 -2.87 0.58
C ARG A 155 1.21 -4.03 0.79
N ASN A 156 1.63 -5.09 1.50
CA ASN A 156 0.76 -6.22 1.80
C ASN A 156 -0.46 -5.83 2.63
N LEU A 157 -0.29 -4.96 3.62
CA LEU A 157 -1.40 -4.41 4.41
C LEU A 157 -2.37 -3.62 3.53
N TYR A 158 -1.85 -2.76 2.64
CA TYR A 158 -2.67 -1.99 1.70
C TYR A 158 -3.45 -2.92 0.76
N ILE A 159 -2.80 -3.90 0.13
CA ILE A 159 -3.43 -4.88 -0.75
C ILE A 159 -4.57 -5.61 -0.03
N THR A 160 -4.34 -6.04 1.22
CA THR A 160 -5.36 -6.71 2.03
C THR A 160 -6.53 -5.79 2.32
N SER A 161 -6.25 -4.54 2.73
CA SER A 161 -7.31 -3.55 3.05
C SER A 161 -8.13 -3.18 1.81
N VAL A 162 -7.50 -3.04 0.65
CA VAL A 162 -8.19 -2.78 -0.63
C VAL A 162 -9.03 -3.98 -1.05
N ARG A 163 -8.51 -5.20 -0.91
CA ARG A 163 -9.29 -6.41 -1.18
C ARG A 163 -10.55 -6.47 -0.33
N ASP A 164 -10.44 -6.22 0.98
CA ASP A 164 -11.56 -6.27 1.91
C ASP A 164 -12.60 -5.19 1.55
N TYR A 165 -12.15 -3.97 1.22
CA TYR A 165 -13.02 -2.89 0.73
C TYR A 165 -13.71 -3.25 -0.59
N ASN A 166 -12.98 -3.68 -1.61
CA ASN A 166 -13.55 -4.02 -2.92
C ASN A 166 -14.51 -5.22 -2.82
N THR A 167 -14.20 -6.19 -1.95
CA THR A 167 -15.08 -7.33 -1.68
C THR A 167 -16.40 -6.86 -1.08
N GLU A 168 -16.38 -5.97 -0.09
CA GLU A 168 -17.59 -5.41 0.51
C GLU A 168 -18.45 -4.66 -0.52
N LEU A 169 -17.83 -3.93 -1.45
CA LEU A 169 -18.56 -3.21 -2.51
C LEU A 169 -19.32 -4.15 -3.47
N THR A 170 -18.88 -5.39 -3.62
CA THR A 170 -19.37 -6.33 -4.64
C THR A 170 -20.21 -7.46 -4.06
N THR A 171 -20.08 -7.78 -2.78
CA THR A 171 -20.77 -8.89 -2.11
C THR A 171 -22.01 -8.42 -1.35
N PHE A 172 -22.92 -9.37 -1.00
CA PHE A 172 -24.03 -9.11 -0.10
C PHE A 172 -23.53 -9.10 1.35
N PRO A 173 -24.00 -8.19 2.23
CA PRO A 173 -25.01 -7.14 2.00
C PRO A 173 -24.41 -5.81 1.46
N GLY A 174 -23.09 -5.63 1.43
CA GLY A 174 -22.42 -4.39 1.07
C GLY A 174 -22.83 -3.82 -0.28
N ARG A 175 -23.06 -4.68 -1.29
CA ARG A 175 -23.53 -4.24 -2.61
C ARG A 175 -24.86 -3.46 -2.55
N ILE A 176 -25.75 -3.80 -1.61
CA ILE A 176 -27.01 -3.05 -1.41
C ILE A 176 -26.70 -1.70 -0.79
N TRP A 177 -25.87 -1.68 0.26
CA TRP A 177 -25.47 -0.43 0.93
C TRP A 177 -24.74 0.51 -0.03
N ARG A 178 -23.85 -0.04 -0.88
CA ARG A 178 -23.19 0.75 -1.95
C ARG A 178 -24.22 1.45 -2.83
N SER A 179 -25.23 0.73 -3.33
CA SER A 179 -26.20 1.29 -4.28
C SER A 179 -27.11 2.35 -3.66
N VAL A 180 -27.45 2.21 -2.37
CA VAL A 180 -28.45 3.06 -1.69
C VAL A 180 -27.78 4.21 -0.91
N MET A 181 -26.71 3.91 -0.16
CA MET A 181 -26.09 4.85 0.77
C MET A 181 -24.77 5.43 0.26
N TYR A 182 -24.03 4.68 -0.55
CA TYR A 182 -22.68 5.04 -0.99
C TYR A 182 -22.49 4.94 -2.52
N PRO A 183 -23.36 5.59 -3.34
CA PRO A 183 -23.32 5.43 -4.81
C PRO A 183 -22.03 5.96 -5.44
N SER A 184 -21.28 6.82 -4.74
CA SER A 184 -19.98 7.35 -5.17
C SER A 184 -18.81 6.43 -4.85
N ALA A 185 -19.00 5.36 -4.06
CA ALA A 185 -17.95 4.43 -3.71
C ALA A 185 -17.46 3.65 -4.95
N LYS A 186 -16.18 3.80 -5.26
CA LYS A 186 -15.50 3.14 -6.38
C LYS A 186 -14.51 2.12 -5.87
N GLU A 187 -14.29 1.08 -6.65
CA GLU A 187 -13.23 0.12 -6.35
C GLU A 187 -11.86 0.81 -6.35
N MET A 188 -11.02 0.41 -5.42
CA MET A 188 -9.66 0.90 -5.29
C MET A 188 -8.70 0.03 -6.08
N ALA A 189 -7.69 0.68 -6.67
CA ALA A 189 -6.59 0.03 -7.36
C ALA A 189 -5.61 -0.60 -6.37
N THR A 190 -5.05 -1.75 -6.74
CA THR A 190 -4.02 -2.45 -5.98
C THR A 190 -2.64 -2.26 -6.61
N PHE A 191 -1.61 -2.71 -5.90
CA PHE A 191 -0.30 -2.89 -6.50
C PHE A 191 -0.33 -4.10 -7.42
N ASP A 192 0.02 -3.91 -8.68
CA ASP A 192 0.25 -5.00 -9.61
C ASP A 192 1.71 -5.49 -9.50
N ILE A 193 1.89 -6.80 -9.65
CA ILE A 193 3.23 -7.37 -9.82
C ILE A 193 3.66 -7.05 -11.25
N ALA A 194 4.77 -6.33 -11.41
CA ALA A 194 5.30 -6.05 -12.73
C ALA A 194 5.52 -7.37 -13.50
N ALA A 195 5.15 -7.39 -14.79
CA ALA A 195 5.27 -8.61 -15.61
C ALA A 195 6.69 -9.19 -15.65
N ASP A 196 7.70 -8.35 -15.41
CA ASP A 196 9.10 -8.78 -15.32
C ASP A 196 9.45 -9.46 -13.98
N GLU A 197 8.80 -9.08 -12.88
CA GLU A 197 8.97 -9.72 -11.57
C GLU A 197 8.29 -11.09 -11.51
N MET A 198 7.31 -11.36 -12.38
CA MET A 198 6.67 -12.68 -12.51
C MET A 198 7.51 -13.71 -13.27
N LYS A 199 8.56 -13.27 -13.97
CA LYS A 199 9.45 -14.19 -14.69
C LYS A 199 10.38 -14.88 -13.70
N THR A 200 10.21 -16.18 -13.51
CA THR A 200 11.14 -16.99 -12.74
C THR A 200 12.55 -16.84 -13.31
N PRO A 201 13.56 -16.43 -12.51
CA PRO A 201 14.92 -16.34 -12.99
C PRO A 201 15.37 -17.73 -13.48
N LYS A 202 15.77 -17.81 -14.76
CA LYS A 202 16.35 -19.03 -15.29
C LYS A 202 17.78 -19.14 -14.75
N VAL A 203 18.00 -20.07 -13.85
CA VAL A 203 19.34 -20.45 -13.40
C VAL A 203 19.96 -21.34 -14.46
N ASP A 204 20.91 -20.80 -15.20
CA ASP A 204 21.67 -21.56 -16.20
C ASP A 204 23.01 -22.01 -15.58
N PHE A 205 23.11 -23.30 -15.27
CA PHE A 205 24.32 -23.93 -14.73
C PHE A 205 25.30 -24.39 -15.83
N SER A 206 25.01 -24.12 -17.10
CA SER A 206 25.78 -24.63 -18.22
C SER A 206 27.01 -23.79 -18.57
N LYS A 207 27.21 -22.62 -17.94
CA LYS A 207 28.40 -21.80 -18.16
C LYS A 207 29.27 -21.80 -16.90
N PRO A 208 30.39 -22.58 -16.87
CA PRO A 208 31.42 -22.37 -15.88
C PRO A 208 32.08 -21.00 -16.11
N LYS A 209 32.35 -20.25 -14.99
CA LYS A 209 33.11 -19.02 -14.99
C LYS A 209 34.57 -19.28 -15.31
#